data_a1ed1601c58be60fd5cf6c08f1a6aa5c
#
_entry.id   a1ed1601c58be60fd5cf6c08f1a6aa5c
#
_cell.length_a   1.000
_cell.length_b   1.000
_cell.length_c   1.000
_cell.angle_alpha   90.00
_cell.angle_beta   90.00
_cell.angle_gamma   90.00
#
_symmetry.space_group_name_H-M   'P 1'
#
loop_
_entity.id
_entity.type
_entity.pdbx_description
1 polymer ?
#
loop_
_entity_poly.entity_id
_entity_poly.type
_entity_poly.pdbx_seq_one_letter_code
_entity_poly.pdbx_strand_id
1 'polypeptide(L)'
;MGEMKTIQAGELNRRVQILRRIAEQGEDGFYTGVQEKLIHGCWAKVTFTSGTEMMKANADFSEVKARFLIRHTAKRLNTDMFVRFEGREYEITYINDYAGRKYMEIWGTWKQREG
;
A
#
# COMPACT_ATOMS: atom_id res chain seq x y z
N MET A 1 6.38 13.23 -23.63
CA MET A 1 7.29 13.71 -22.63
C MET A 1 6.61 13.81 -21.27
N GLY A 2 7.02 12.99 -20.37
CA GLY A 2 6.35 12.97 -19.09
C GLY A 2 6.84 14.06 -18.16
N GLU A 3 6.33 15.25 -18.30
CA GLU A 3 6.55 16.19 -17.24
C GLU A 3 5.76 15.72 -16.03
N MET A 4 6.47 15.38 -14.99
CA MET A 4 5.78 15.15 -13.72
C MET A 4 5.24 16.48 -13.25
N LYS A 5 3.93 16.52 -13.07
CA LYS A 5 3.34 17.65 -12.38
C LYS A 5 4.07 17.87 -11.08
N THR A 6 4.33 19.10 -10.74
CA THR A 6 4.85 19.43 -9.41
C THR A 6 3.87 18.94 -8.39
N ILE A 7 4.33 18.03 -7.54
CA ILE A 7 3.49 17.50 -6.46
C ILE A 7 3.59 18.46 -5.28
N GLN A 8 2.44 18.88 -4.80
CA GLN A 8 2.39 19.73 -3.62
C GLN A 8 2.18 18.87 -2.38
N ALA A 9 2.83 19.22 -1.31
CA ALA A 9 2.75 18.45 -0.06
C ALA A 9 1.31 18.28 0.43
N GLY A 10 0.44 19.27 0.18
CA GLY A 10 -0.96 19.17 0.57
C GLY A 10 -1.76 18.11 -0.14
N GLU A 11 -1.26 17.56 -1.27
CA GLU A 11 -1.92 16.47 -1.96
C GLU A 11 -1.72 15.13 -1.24
N LEU A 12 -0.71 15.02 -0.36
CA LEU A 12 -0.47 13.84 0.45
C LEU A 12 -1.30 13.96 1.73
N ASN A 13 -2.60 13.71 1.59
CA ASN A 13 -3.57 14.01 2.64
C ASN A 13 -4.31 12.79 3.18
N ARG A 14 -3.90 11.58 2.79
CA ARG A 14 -4.50 10.34 3.28
C ARG A 14 -3.48 9.57 4.11
N ARG A 15 -3.89 9.10 5.26
CA ARG A 15 -2.98 8.37 6.15
C ARG A 15 -2.92 6.91 5.77
N VAL A 16 -1.71 6.38 5.55
CA VAL A 16 -1.50 4.97 5.22
C VAL A 16 -0.43 4.37 6.11
N GLN A 17 -0.48 3.06 6.24
CA GLN A 17 0.53 2.29 6.97
C GLN A 17 1.08 1.22 6.05
N ILE A 18 2.39 1.04 6.08
CA ILE A 18 3.04 -0.04 5.35
C ILE A 18 3.52 -1.05 6.37
N LEU A 19 3.10 -2.30 6.21
CA LEU A 19 3.32 -3.35 7.19
C LEU A 19 3.88 -4.59 6.51
N ARG A 20 4.50 -5.43 7.33
CA ARG A 20 4.97 -6.75 6.93
C ARG A 20 4.33 -7.80 7.82
N ARG A 21 3.99 -8.94 7.24
CA ARG A 21 3.53 -10.09 8.02
C ARG A 21 4.73 -10.97 8.36
N ILE A 22 4.83 -11.33 9.63
CA ILE A 22 5.92 -12.16 10.13
C ILE A 22 5.31 -13.39 10.75
N ALA A 23 5.78 -14.57 10.32
CA ALA A 23 5.33 -15.80 10.93
C ALA A 23 5.86 -15.87 12.36
N GLU A 24 4.96 -16.17 13.29
CA GLU A 24 5.30 -16.28 14.70
C GLU A 24 5.46 -17.74 15.06
N GLN A 25 6.58 -18.10 15.70
CA GLN A 25 6.83 -19.45 16.18
C GLN A 25 6.79 -19.48 17.70
N GLY A 26 6.16 -20.51 18.25
CA GLY A 26 6.18 -20.76 19.68
C GLY A 26 7.53 -21.34 20.13
N GLU A 27 7.68 -21.50 21.43
CA GLU A 27 8.91 -22.01 22.04
C GLU A 27 9.29 -23.41 21.54
N ASP A 28 8.31 -24.19 21.13
CA ASP A 28 8.53 -25.54 20.62
C ASP A 28 8.83 -25.55 19.10
N GLY A 29 8.94 -24.39 18.50
CA GLY A 29 9.22 -24.26 17.07
C GLY A 29 8.00 -24.38 16.17
N PHE A 30 6.82 -24.60 16.72
CA PHE A 30 5.60 -24.68 15.92
C PHE A 30 5.07 -23.30 15.57
N TYR A 31 4.47 -23.20 14.39
CA TYR A 31 3.84 -21.99 13.91
C TYR A 31 2.62 -21.66 14.79
N THR A 32 2.58 -20.47 15.35
CA THR A 32 1.49 -20.04 16.24
C THR A 32 0.63 -18.93 15.66
N GLY A 33 1.01 -18.35 14.53
CA GLY A 33 0.22 -17.31 13.90
C GLY A 33 1.06 -16.36 13.07
N VAL A 34 0.45 -15.24 12.72
CA VAL A 34 1.10 -14.19 11.96
C VAL A 34 1.07 -12.90 12.76
N GLN A 35 2.23 -12.29 12.93
CA GLN A 35 2.36 -10.98 13.53
C GLN A 35 2.51 -9.94 12.43
N GLU A 36 1.91 -8.80 12.63
CA GLU A 36 2.08 -7.67 11.74
C GLU A 36 3.10 -6.72 12.34
N LYS A 37 4.06 -6.31 11.52
CA LYS A 37 5.06 -5.33 11.93
C LYS A 37 4.87 -4.06 11.12
N LEU A 38 4.70 -2.94 11.80
CA LEU A 38 4.64 -1.64 11.14
C LEU A 38 6.04 -1.26 10.66
N ILE A 39 6.17 -1.06 9.36
CA ILE A 39 7.42 -0.65 8.74
C ILE A 39 7.47 0.87 8.61
N HIS A 40 6.37 1.47 8.11
CA HIS A 40 6.35 2.90 7.85
C HIS A 40 4.92 3.43 7.86
N GLY A 41 4.67 4.48 8.63
CA GLY A 41 3.40 5.20 8.58
C GLY A 41 3.62 6.58 7.97
N CYS A 42 2.75 6.98 7.05
CA CYS A 42 2.97 8.23 6.34
C CYS A 42 1.68 8.74 5.70
N TRP A 43 1.77 9.94 5.15
CA TRP A 43 0.71 10.54 4.35
C TRP A 43 0.92 10.18 2.88
N ALA A 44 -0.18 9.96 2.19
CA ALA A 44 -0.14 9.56 0.79
C ALA A 44 -1.20 10.28 -0.03
N LYS A 45 -0.94 10.42 -1.32
CA LYS A 45 -1.97 10.70 -2.30
C LYS A 45 -2.42 9.35 -2.84
N VAL A 46 -3.69 9.03 -2.69
CA VAL A 46 -4.23 7.73 -3.11
C VAL A 46 -5.02 7.90 -4.40
N THR A 47 -4.67 7.11 -5.39
CA THR A 47 -5.37 7.09 -6.69
C THR A 47 -5.79 5.66 -6.98
N PHE A 48 -7.08 5.47 -7.22
CA PHE A 48 -7.57 4.16 -7.62
C PHE A 48 -7.43 4.02 -9.13
N THR A 49 -6.75 2.96 -9.55
CA THR A 49 -6.49 2.70 -10.96
C THR A 49 -7.46 1.71 -11.57
N SER A 50 -8.21 1.00 -10.73
CA SER A 50 -9.28 0.12 -11.18
C SER A 50 -10.26 -0.10 -10.03
N GLY A 51 -11.48 -0.47 -10.38
CA GLY A 51 -12.49 -0.80 -9.39
C GLY A 51 -13.31 0.38 -8.87
N THR A 52 -12.92 1.61 -9.22
CA THR A 52 -13.58 2.81 -8.69
C THR A 52 -15.05 2.88 -9.08
N GLU A 53 -15.36 2.63 -10.35
CA GLU A 53 -16.72 2.68 -10.83
C GLU A 53 -17.58 1.59 -10.22
N MET A 54 -17.01 0.41 -10.05
CA MET A 54 -17.68 -0.70 -9.40
C MET A 54 -18.01 -0.37 -7.95
N MET A 55 -17.11 0.32 -7.28
CA MET A 55 -17.34 0.78 -5.90
C MET A 55 -18.49 1.78 -5.85
N LYS A 56 -18.53 2.72 -6.79
CA LYS A 56 -19.58 3.73 -6.86
C LYS A 56 -20.95 3.12 -7.16
N ALA A 57 -20.96 2.11 -8.00
CA ALA A 57 -22.17 1.41 -8.39
C ALA A 57 -22.64 0.42 -7.33
N ASN A 58 -21.91 0.25 -6.25
CA ASN A 58 -22.19 -0.74 -5.22
C ASN A 58 -22.27 -2.16 -5.79
N ALA A 59 -21.49 -2.42 -6.84
CA ALA A 59 -21.45 -3.71 -7.50
C ALA A 59 -20.45 -4.63 -6.81
N ASP A 60 -20.62 -5.92 -6.98
CA ASP A 60 -19.63 -6.89 -6.53
C ASP A 60 -18.35 -6.70 -7.32
N PHE A 61 -17.25 -6.47 -6.61
CA PHE A 61 -15.94 -6.41 -7.22
C PHE A 61 -14.98 -7.27 -6.41
N SER A 62 -14.10 -7.96 -7.11
CA SER A 62 -13.16 -8.87 -6.47
C SER A 62 -11.79 -8.26 -6.25
N GLU A 63 -11.51 -7.15 -6.90
CA GLU A 63 -10.18 -6.56 -6.89
C GLU A 63 -10.23 -5.06 -7.06
N VAL A 64 -9.44 -4.36 -6.27
CA VAL A 64 -9.26 -2.91 -6.40
C VAL A 64 -7.77 -2.64 -6.45
N LYS A 65 -7.34 -1.89 -7.46
CA LYS A 65 -5.95 -1.48 -7.61
C LYS A 65 -5.81 -0.02 -7.25
N ALA A 66 -4.78 0.28 -6.48
CA ALA A 66 -4.51 1.63 -6.02
C ALA A 66 -3.04 1.97 -6.16
N ARG A 67 -2.79 3.25 -6.33
CA ARG A 67 -1.44 3.80 -6.34
C ARG A 67 -1.33 4.77 -5.18
N PHE A 68 -0.32 4.56 -4.35
CA PHE A 68 -0.04 5.40 -3.20
C PHE A 68 1.23 6.19 -3.46
N LEU A 69 1.09 7.50 -3.57
CA LEU A 69 2.24 8.39 -3.72
C LEU A 69 2.62 8.89 -2.34
N ILE A 70 3.86 8.63 -1.93
CA ILE A 70 4.36 9.02 -0.61
C ILE A 70 5.66 9.79 -0.76
N ARG A 71 6.07 10.47 0.32
CA ARG A 71 7.41 11.04 0.36
C ARG A 71 8.43 9.92 0.37
N HIS A 72 9.55 10.15 -0.27
CA HIS A 72 10.64 9.18 -0.27
C HIS A 72 11.06 8.87 1.17
N THR A 73 11.31 7.59 1.43
CA THR A 73 11.82 7.13 2.71
C THR A 73 13.07 6.29 2.49
N ALA A 74 14.02 6.41 3.41
CA ALA A 74 15.21 5.57 3.40
C ALA A 74 14.93 4.13 3.86
N LYS A 75 13.75 3.87 4.41
CA LYS A 75 13.37 2.53 4.81
C LYS A 75 13.20 1.66 3.57
N ARG A 76 13.67 0.42 3.67
CA ARG A 76 13.56 -0.52 2.56
C ARG A 76 12.15 -1.07 2.49
N LEU A 77 11.44 -0.70 1.42
CA LEU A 77 10.11 -1.21 1.12
C LEU A 77 10.21 -2.23 -0.02
N ASN A 78 9.41 -3.27 0.03
CA ASN A 78 9.41 -4.28 -1.03
C ASN A 78 8.04 -4.94 -1.17
N THR A 79 7.93 -5.87 -2.10
CA THR A 79 6.65 -6.45 -2.49
C THR A 79 6.16 -7.55 -1.53
N ASP A 80 6.91 -7.88 -0.50
CA ASP A 80 6.41 -8.78 0.55
C ASP A 80 5.62 -8.04 1.63
N MET A 81 5.50 -6.74 1.48
CA MET A 81 4.76 -5.88 2.39
C MET A 81 3.38 -5.56 1.84
N PHE A 82 2.56 -4.93 2.66
CA PHE A 82 1.23 -4.48 2.22
C PHE A 82 0.95 -3.10 2.79
N VAL A 83 0.03 -2.39 2.13
CA VAL A 83 -0.43 -1.07 2.57
C VAL A 83 -1.81 -1.21 3.19
N ARG A 84 -1.95 -0.74 4.43
CA ARG A 84 -3.27 -0.66 5.08
C ARG A 84 -3.82 0.74 4.89
N PHE A 85 -4.97 0.83 4.24
CA PHE A 85 -5.64 2.08 3.97
C PHE A 85 -7.15 1.91 4.12
N GLU A 86 -7.75 2.71 4.99
CA GLU A 86 -9.19 2.69 5.24
C GLU A 86 -9.74 1.28 5.52
N GLY A 87 -9.02 0.53 6.34
CA GLY A 87 -9.45 -0.81 6.74
C GLY A 87 -9.21 -1.90 5.71
N ARG A 88 -8.62 -1.58 4.56
CA ARG A 88 -8.28 -2.55 3.52
C ARG A 88 -6.80 -2.75 3.44
N GLU A 89 -6.41 -3.96 3.07
CA GLU A 89 -5.00 -4.33 2.92
C GLU A 89 -4.69 -4.52 1.44
N TYR A 90 -3.82 -3.66 0.92
CA TYR A 90 -3.40 -3.68 -0.47
C TYR A 90 -2.03 -4.34 -0.54
N GLU A 91 -1.95 -5.51 -1.16
CA GLU A 91 -0.68 -6.19 -1.36
C GLU A 91 0.15 -5.40 -2.35
N ILE A 92 1.40 -5.12 -2.00
CA ILE A 92 2.29 -4.32 -2.84
C ILE A 92 2.72 -5.15 -4.04
N THR A 93 2.44 -4.64 -5.23
CA THR A 93 2.78 -5.32 -6.48
C THR A 93 3.94 -4.66 -7.20
N TYR A 94 4.19 -3.38 -6.94
CA TYR A 94 5.26 -2.66 -7.62
C TYR A 94 5.61 -1.41 -6.82
N ILE A 95 6.88 -1.08 -6.80
CA ILE A 95 7.37 0.14 -6.16
C ILE A 95 8.21 0.89 -7.18
N ASN A 96 7.86 2.15 -7.42
CA ASN A 96 8.63 3.02 -8.29
C ASN A 96 9.33 4.05 -7.41
N ASP A 97 10.60 3.79 -7.15
CA ASP A 97 11.42 4.69 -6.36
C ASP A 97 12.20 5.59 -7.32
N TYR A 98 11.78 6.82 -7.41
CA TYR A 98 12.47 7.80 -8.25
C TYR A 98 13.78 8.18 -7.58
N ALA A 99 14.86 7.50 -7.90
CA ALA A 99 16.17 7.73 -7.30
C ALA A 99 16.52 9.23 -7.31
N GLY A 100 16.91 9.75 -6.15
CA GLY A 100 17.22 11.16 -5.99
C GLY A 100 16.02 12.09 -5.98
N ARG A 101 14.81 11.58 -6.02
CA ARG A 101 13.58 12.38 -5.99
C ARG A 101 12.94 12.38 -4.62
N LYS A 102 11.99 13.30 -4.43
CA LYS A 102 11.34 13.50 -3.13
C LYS A 102 10.22 12.52 -2.85
N TYR A 103 9.77 11.80 -3.87
CA TYR A 103 8.57 10.96 -3.78
C TYR A 103 8.83 9.59 -4.36
N MET A 104 7.99 8.65 -3.93
CA MET A 104 7.97 7.30 -4.50
C MET A 104 6.53 6.84 -4.62
N GLU A 105 6.28 5.95 -5.57
CA GLU A 105 4.97 5.37 -5.80
C GLU A 105 4.94 3.92 -5.39
N ILE A 106 3.87 3.57 -4.67
CA ILE A 106 3.64 2.19 -4.26
C ILE A 106 2.34 1.75 -4.90
N TRP A 107 2.39 0.67 -5.67
CA TRP A 107 1.22 0.10 -6.32
C TRP A 107 0.77 -1.11 -5.52
N GLY A 108 -0.53 -1.18 -5.24
CA GLY A 108 -1.07 -2.25 -4.44
C GLY A 108 -2.42 -2.74 -4.95
N THR A 109 -2.75 -3.96 -4.59
CA THR A 109 -4.00 -4.60 -4.96
C THR A 109 -4.69 -5.14 -3.73
N TRP A 110 -5.95 -4.76 -3.55
CA TRP A 110 -6.81 -5.34 -2.55
C TRP A 110 -7.73 -6.34 -3.23
N LYS A 111 -7.80 -7.53 -2.67
CA LYS A 111 -8.68 -8.57 -3.16
C LYS A 111 -9.71 -8.89 -2.09
N GLN A 112 -10.95 -8.94 -2.49
CA GLN A 112 -12.02 -9.32 -1.59
C GLN A 112 -11.84 -10.79 -1.23
N ARG A 113 -11.81 -11.06 0.06
CA ARG A 113 -11.76 -12.44 0.55
C ARG A 113 -13.16 -12.91 0.84
N GLU A 114 -13.50 -14.07 0.34
CA GLU A 114 -14.69 -14.77 0.77
C GLU A 114 -14.46 -15.21 2.20
N GLY A 115 -15.31 -14.71 3.08
CA GLY A 115 -15.15 -14.88 4.45
C GLY A 115 -16.06 -15.68 5.21
#